data_7c87d22c5372e27b2a91f4a6b6b170e6
#
_entry.id   7c87d22c5372e27b2a91f4a6b6b170e6
#
_cell.length_a   1.000
_cell.length_b   1.000
_cell.length_c   1.000
_cell.angle_alpha   90.00
_cell.angle_beta   90.00
_cell.angle_gamma   90.00
#
_symmetry.space_group_name_H-M   'P 1'
#
loop_
_entity.id
_entity.type
_entity.pdbx_description
1 polymer ?
#
loop_
_entity_poly.entity_id
_entity_poly.type
_entity_poly.pdbx_seq_one_letter_code
_entity_poly.pdbx_strand_id
1 'polypeptide(L)'
;MAGLAKEFEQLGCWESATEEENIVIYGMDFEDEKVFIVFTDDMGKTPVDAKASLVAACYSENDCFYWGKELENFAAWQHMCNEYKPGSSALLHALEVYE
;
A
#
# COMPACT_ATOMS: atom_id res chain seq x y z
N MET A 1 -14.85 -3.47 14.69
CA MET A 1 -14.13 -2.55 14.51
C MET A 1 -13.46 -2.34 13.29
N ALA A 2 -13.40 -1.25 12.96
CA ALA A 2 -13.13 -1.00 11.70
C ALA A 2 -11.74 -0.88 11.38
N GLY A 3 -11.10 -1.37 10.82
CA GLY A 3 -9.83 -1.23 10.19
C GLY A 3 -9.97 -1.60 8.75
N LEU A 4 -8.90 -1.49 8.04
CA LEU A 4 -8.87 -1.78 6.61
C LEU A 4 -8.18 -3.12 6.31
N ALA A 5 -7.90 -3.94 7.33
CA ALA A 5 -7.16 -5.17 7.13
C ALA A 5 -7.83 -6.10 6.12
N LYS A 6 -9.15 -6.30 6.27
CA LYS A 6 -9.87 -7.18 5.39
C LYS A 6 -9.92 -6.63 3.96
N GLU A 7 -10.11 -5.34 3.85
CA GLU A 7 -10.15 -4.68 2.55
C GLU A 7 -8.81 -4.79 1.83
N PHE A 8 -7.70 -4.56 2.54
CA PHE A 8 -6.39 -4.73 1.94
C PHE A 8 -6.14 -6.18 1.55
N GLU A 9 -6.54 -7.11 2.40
CA GLU A 9 -6.36 -8.53 2.11
C GLU A 9 -7.11 -8.93 0.83
N GLN A 10 -8.32 -8.42 0.65
CA GLN A 10 -9.12 -8.73 -0.53
C GLN A 10 -8.48 -8.21 -1.81
N LEU A 11 -7.65 -7.19 -1.71
CA LEU A 11 -6.95 -6.64 -2.86
C LEU A 11 -5.61 -7.31 -3.12
N GLY A 12 -5.26 -8.33 -2.33
CA GLY A 12 -4.02 -9.06 -2.51
C GLY A 12 -2.86 -8.52 -1.69
N CYS A 13 -3.13 -7.71 -0.68
CA CYS A 13 -2.08 -7.15 0.16
C CYS A 13 -1.80 -8.08 1.34
N TRP A 14 -0.54 -8.05 1.80
CA TRP A 14 -0.15 -8.74 3.02
C TRP A 14 -0.19 -7.77 4.20
N GLU A 15 -0.13 -8.33 5.40
CA GLU A 15 -0.16 -7.56 6.63
C GLU A 15 1.08 -7.89 7.44
N SER A 16 1.69 -6.88 8.04
CA SER A 16 2.88 -7.09 8.84
C SER A 16 2.86 -6.17 10.06
N ALA A 17 3.22 -6.71 11.22
CA ALA A 17 3.36 -5.90 12.41
C ALA A 17 4.73 -5.24 12.41
N THR A 18 4.79 -3.98 12.81
CA THR A 18 6.06 -3.28 12.92
C THR A 18 6.64 -3.51 14.31
N GLU A 19 7.85 -2.99 14.54
CA GLU A 19 8.45 -3.07 15.85
C GLU A 19 7.74 -2.17 16.86
N GLU A 20 7.01 -1.19 16.38
CA GLU A 20 6.26 -0.33 17.28
C GLU A 20 4.97 -1.01 17.67
N GLU A 21 4.65 -0.88 18.96
CA GLU A 21 3.47 -1.53 19.50
C GLU A 21 2.20 -1.03 18.81
N ASN A 22 1.32 -1.95 18.45
CA ASN A 22 0.01 -1.65 17.87
C ASN A 22 0.03 -1.01 16.47
N ILE A 23 1.17 -1.02 15.80
CA ILE A 23 1.22 -0.51 14.45
C ILE A 23 1.36 -1.68 13.49
N VAL A 24 0.42 -1.77 12.57
CA VAL A 24 0.39 -2.80 11.54
C VAL A 24 0.41 -2.08 10.19
N ILE A 25 1.21 -2.57 9.27
CA ILE A 25 1.27 -2.02 7.93
C ILE A 25 0.76 -3.05 6.94
N TYR A 26 0.32 -2.57 5.80
CA TYR A 26 -0.14 -3.43 4.71
C TYR A 26 0.75 -3.21 3.52
N GLY A 27 0.87 -4.19 2.65
CA GLY A 27 1.74 -4.03 1.51
C GLY A 27 1.45 -5.02 0.40
N MET A 28 2.13 -4.84 -0.70
CA MET A 28 1.98 -5.70 -1.86
C MET A 28 3.33 -5.87 -2.52
N ASP A 29 3.67 -7.12 -2.86
CA ASP A 29 4.90 -7.42 -3.55
C ASP A 29 4.71 -7.29 -5.06
N PHE A 30 5.72 -6.73 -5.73
CA PHE A 30 5.74 -6.61 -7.19
C PHE A 30 6.97 -7.38 -7.66
N GLU A 31 6.79 -8.70 -7.82
CA GLU A 31 7.92 -9.60 -8.04
C GLU A 31 8.68 -9.32 -9.33
N ASP A 32 7.96 -8.95 -10.38
CA ASP A 32 8.61 -8.66 -11.66
C ASP A 32 9.53 -7.45 -11.57
N GLU A 33 9.23 -6.52 -10.68
CA GLU A 33 10.03 -5.31 -10.52
C GLU A 33 10.97 -5.39 -9.32
N LYS A 34 10.86 -6.47 -8.54
CA LYS A 34 11.70 -6.72 -7.36
C LYS A 34 11.59 -5.61 -6.33
N VAL A 35 10.38 -5.11 -6.14
CA VAL A 35 10.09 -4.08 -5.14
C VAL A 35 8.82 -4.46 -4.40
N PHE A 36 8.55 -3.77 -3.30
CA PHE A 36 7.28 -3.91 -2.61
C PHE A 36 6.80 -2.52 -2.18
N ILE A 37 5.48 -2.41 -2.03
CA ILE A 37 4.85 -1.16 -1.59
C ILE A 37 4.32 -1.39 -0.19
N VAL A 38 4.53 -0.40 0.69
CA VAL A 38 4.02 -0.41 2.05
C VAL A 38 3.00 0.71 2.19
N PHE A 39 1.87 0.43 2.81
CA PHE A 39 0.80 1.40 3.01
C PHE A 39 0.68 1.77 4.47
N THR A 40 0.68 3.08 4.75
CA THR A 40 0.43 3.63 6.09
C THR A 40 -0.53 4.79 5.95
N ASP A 41 -0.99 5.33 7.07
CA ASP A 41 -1.75 6.58 7.02
C ASP A 41 -0.76 7.75 6.92
N ASP A 42 -1.26 8.97 6.92
CA ASP A 42 -0.41 10.15 6.74
C ASP A 42 0.47 10.44 7.95
N MET A 43 0.28 9.71 9.04
CA MET A 43 1.11 9.82 10.24
C MET A 43 2.08 8.65 10.37
N GLY A 44 2.16 7.79 9.37
CA GLY A 44 3.04 6.63 9.41
C GLY A 44 2.53 5.48 10.26
N LYS A 45 1.23 5.47 10.54
CA LYS A 45 0.62 4.45 11.39
C LYS A 45 -0.33 3.58 10.59
N THR A 46 -0.99 2.64 11.27
CA THR A 46 -1.93 1.73 10.63
C THR A 46 -3.07 2.51 9.98
N PRO A 47 -3.32 2.32 8.68
CA PRO A 47 -4.47 2.97 8.05
C PRO A 47 -5.76 2.33 8.57
N VAL A 48 -6.64 3.13 9.12
CA VAL A 48 -7.90 2.62 9.67
C VAL A 48 -9.13 3.35 9.11
N ASP A 49 -8.92 4.49 8.45
CA ASP A 49 -10.01 5.30 7.93
C ASP A 49 -9.93 5.33 6.42
N ALA A 50 -10.91 4.74 5.75
CA ALA A 50 -10.92 4.66 4.29
C ALA A 50 -11.01 6.02 3.62
N LYS A 51 -11.46 7.03 4.34
CA LYS A 51 -11.61 8.39 3.78
C LYS A 51 -10.37 9.25 3.99
N ALA A 52 -9.44 8.80 4.83
CA ALA A 52 -8.23 9.58 5.09
C ALA A 52 -7.17 9.30 4.04
N SER A 53 -6.20 10.18 3.95
CA SER A 53 -5.07 10.00 3.02
C SER A 53 -4.34 8.69 3.31
N LEU A 54 -3.88 8.06 2.25
CA LEU A 54 -3.14 6.82 2.33
C LEU A 54 -1.77 7.03 1.72
N VAL A 55 -0.71 6.68 2.44
CA VAL A 55 0.65 6.85 1.94
C VAL A 55 1.17 5.51 1.45
N ALA A 56 1.68 5.49 0.23
CA ALA A 56 2.30 4.31 -0.37
C ALA A 56 3.78 4.58 -0.54
N ALA A 57 4.61 3.70 -0.01
CA ALA A 57 6.07 3.84 -0.10
C ALA A 57 6.64 2.62 -0.81
N CYS A 58 7.48 2.85 -1.80
CA CYS A 58 8.08 1.78 -2.59
C CYS A 58 9.50 1.52 -2.10
N TYR A 59 9.78 0.24 -1.83
CA TYR A 59 11.09 -0.20 -1.36
C TYR A 59 11.60 -1.32 -2.24
N SER A 60 12.93 -1.42 -2.35
CA SER A 60 13.55 -2.56 -3.02
C SER A 60 13.48 -3.80 -2.13
N GLU A 61 13.82 -4.95 -2.68
CA GLU A 61 13.89 -6.18 -1.90
C GLU A 61 14.84 -6.09 -0.72
N ASN A 62 15.81 -5.17 -0.79
CA ASN A 62 16.79 -4.97 0.27
C ASN A 62 16.39 -3.84 1.21
N ASP A 63 15.12 -3.46 1.21
CA ASP A 63 14.57 -2.44 2.10
C ASP A 63 15.09 -1.04 1.82
N CYS A 64 15.54 -0.78 0.59
CA CYS A 64 15.97 0.56 0.22
C CYS A 64 14.78 1.34 -0.32
N PHE A 65 14.54 2.50 0.23
CA PHE A 65 13.44 3.35 -0.19
C PHE A 65 13.69 3.94 -1.57
N TYR A 66 12.71 3.85 -2.46
CA TYR A 66 12.81 4.45 -3.79
C TYR A 66 11.96 5.71 -3.91
N TRP A 67 10.68 5.62 -3.58
CA TRP A 67 9.78 6.76 -3.71
C TRP A 67 8.53 6.55 -2.84
N GLY A 68 7.87 7.64 -2.57
CA GLY A 68 6.61 7.60 -1.84
C GLY A 68 5.55 8.38 -2.58
N LYS A 69 4.29 8.04 -2.33
CA LYS A 69 3.16 8.68 -2.98
C LYS A 69 2.01 8.77 -1.99
N GLU A 70 1.37 9.92 -1.93
CA GLU A 70 0.19 10.08 -1.09
C GLU A 70 -1.05 9.92 -1.96
N LEU A 71 -1.93 9.02 -1.57
CA LEU A 71 -3.20 8.80 -2.26
C LEU A 71 -4.29 9.54 -1.51
N GLU A 72 -5.29 9.98 -2.24
CA GLU A 72 -6.37 10.76 -1.66
C GLU A 72 -7.10 9.97 -0.56
N ASN A 73 -7.31 8.68 -0.79
CA ASN A 73 -7.98 7.82 0.17
C ASN A 73 -7.80 6.36 -0.26
N PHE A 74 -8.38 5.44 0.53
CA PHE A 74 -8.30 4.02 0.21
C PHE A 74 -8.98 3.69 -1.12
N ALA A 75 -10.06 4.40 -1.44
CA ALA A 75 -10.79 4.14 -2.69
C ALA A 75 -9.91 4.36 -3.92
N ALA A 76 -8.96 5.29 -3.85
CA ALA A 76 -8.03 5.52 -4.97
C ALA A 76 -7.20 4.26 -5.23
N TRP A 77 -6.70 3.63 -4.16
CA TRP A 77 -5.94 2.39 -4.28
C TRP A 77 -6.82 1.24 -4.77
N GLN A 78 -8.02 1.13 -4.20
CA GLN A 78 -8.95 0.10 -4.58
C GLN A 78 -9.31 0.20 -6.07
N HIS A 79 -9.50 1.42 -6.55
CA HIS A 79 -9.82 1.64 -7.96
C HIS A 79 -8.68 1.16 -8.87
N MET A 80 -7.45 1.44 -8.49
CA MET A 80 -6.31 0.97 -9.28
C MET A 80 -6.25 -0.56 -9.28
N CYS A 81 -6.54 -1.21 -8.15
CA CYS A 81 -6.53 -2.66 -8.06
C CYS A 81 -7.63 -3.30 -8.90
N ASN A 82 -8.71 -2.57 -9.16
CA ASN A 82 -9.78 -3.07 -10.02
C ASN A 82 -9.42 -2.98 -11.50
N GLU A 83 -8.51 -2.07 -11.86
CA GLU A 83 -8.11 -1.90 -13.24
C GLU A 83 -6.89 -2.72 -13.62
N TYR A 84 -6.04 -3.02 -12.66
CA TYR A 84 -4.79 -3.72 -12.92
C TYR A 84 -4.65 -4.89 -11.98
N LYS A 85 -4.00 -5.94 -12.45
CA LYS A 85 -3.84 -7.16 -11.67
C LYS A 85 -2.93 -6.91 -10.45
N PRO A 86 -3.27 -7.44 -9.28
CA PRO A 86 -2.42 -7.27 -8.10
C PRO A 86 -0.99 -7.76 -8.36
N GLY A 87 -0.02 -6.97 -7.95
CA GLY A 87 1.39 -7.32 -8.12
C GLY A 87 1.93 -7.15 -9.51
N SER A 88 1.14 -6.61 -10.45
CA SER A 88 1.59 -6.45 -11.83
C SER A 88 2.40 -5.17 -11.99
N SER A 89 3.27 -5.15 -13.01
CA SER A 89 4.03 -3.96 -13.33
C SER A 89 3.13 -2.80 -13.73
N ALA A 90 1.98 -3.11 -14.37
CA ALA A 90 1.02 -2.08 -14.75
C ALA A 90 0.44 -1.38 -13.53
N LEU A 91 0.12 -2.15 -12.48
CA LEU A 91 -0.40 -1.56 -11.24
C LEU A 91 0.67 -0.69 -10.57
N LEU A 92 1.92 -1.17 -10.54
CA LEU A 92 2.99 -0.39 -9.95
C LEU A 92 3.17 0.93 -10.68
N HIS A 93 3.13 0.90 -12.02
CA HIS A 93 3.28 2.12 -12.81
C HIS A 93 2.11 3.08 -12.56
N ALA A 94 0.89 2.55 -12.47
CA ALA A 94 -0.28 3.39 -12.20
C ALA A 94 -0.14 4.11 -10.85
N LEU A 95 0.40 3.41 -9.86
CA LEU A 95 0.62 3.99 -8.55
C LEU A 95 1.70 5.07 -8.60
N GLU A 96 2.79 4.80 -9.32
CA GLU A 96 3.91 5.72 -9.41
C GLU A 96 3.52 7.04 -10.06
N VAL A 97 2.65 7.01 -11.06
CA VAL A 97 2.24 8.22 -11.76
C VAL A 97 0.95 8.83 -11.23
N TYR A 98 0.42 8.29 -10.15
CA TYR A 98 -0.82 8.81 -9.55
C TYR A 98 -0.63 10.26 -9.10
N GLU A 99 -1.66 11.07 -9.33
CA GLU A 99 -1.63 12.47 -8.88
C GLU A 99 -2.84 12.83 -8.03
#